data_39f409b458b63bdb4381c36dd9c3aa97
#
_entry.id   39f409b458b63bdb4381c36dd9c3aa97
#
_cell.length_a   1.000
_cell.length_b   1.000
_cell.length_c   1.000
_cell.angle_alpha   90.00
_cell.angle_beta   90.00
_cell.angle_gamma   90.00
#
_symmetry.space_group_name_H-M   'P 1'
#
loop_
_entity.id
_entity.type
_entity.pdbx_description
1 polymer ?
#
loop_
_entity_poly.entity_id
_entity_poly.type
_entity_poly.pdbx_seq_one_letter_code
_entity_poly.pdbx_strand_id
1 'polypeptide(L)'
;MSEESAKLIDRKRKTFATFAVRFQKKEKMSLKCGIVGLPNVGKSTLFNCVSSGKAQSANFPFCTIEPNIGSTIVPDKRLDVLNELCHPKSLVPATVEIVDIAGLVKGASKGEGLGNQFLANIRETDAILHVLRCFDDPNIVHVEGSVDPVRDKEVIDLELQIKDLETVESRLAKVSKQAKTGGDKTAAKMMELLLRYKDALESGKSCRSVKLENPEDIALSKELFLLTDKPILYVCNVDEASAKEGNKYVDAVREAVKDEDAEILVISAKIESDIAELETYEERQMFLEELGLEESGVVRLIQSAYALLNLQTFFTAGADEVRAWTIHKGDKAPKAAGVIHTDFEKGFIRAEVIKYDDFITLKSEAACRAAGKLGVEGKDYVVQDGDIMHFLFNV
;
A
#
# COMPACT_ATOMS: atom_id res chain seq x y z
N MET A 1 -26.18 -28.97 24.85
CA MET A 1 -24.96 -29.31 24.08
C MET A 1 -24.19 -30.31 24.91
N SER A 2 -23.91 -31.50 24.38
CA SER A 2 -23.21 -32.54 25.15
C SER A 2 -21.73 -32.15 25.35
N GLU A 3 -21.15 -32.61 26.45
CA GLU A 3 -19.75 -32.40 26.81
C GLU A 3 -18.78 -32.90 25.71
N GLU A 4 -19.19 -33.88 24.92
CA GLU A 4 -18.48 -34.37 23.74
C GLU A 4 -18.45 -33.34 22.60
N SER A 5 -19.53 -32.59 22.37
CA SER A 5 -19.58 -31.54 21.36
C SER A 5 -18.66 -30.37 21.72
N ALA A 6 -18.56 -30.03 23.02
CA ALA A 6 -17.63 -28.98 23.48
C ALA A 6 -16.17 -29.42 23.36
N LYS A 7 -15.85 -30.68 23.69
CA LYS A 7 -14.49 -31.25 23.53
C LYS A 7 -14.07 -31.39 22.07
N LEU A 8 -15.01 -31.69 21.18
CA LEU A 8 -14.75 -31.76 19.73
C LEU A 8 -14.45 -30.37 19.12
N ILE A 9 -15.17 -29.35 19.59
CA ILE A 9 -14.95 -27.94 19.20
C ILE A 9 -13.59 -27.48 19.73
N ASP A 10 -13.25 -27.78 20.97
CA ASP A 10 -11.96 -27.40 21.59
C ASP A 10 -10.77 -28.12 20.95
N ARG A 11 -10.95 -29.40 20.58
CA ARG A 11 -9.93 -30.19 19.86
C ARG A 11 -9.71 -29.66 18.43
N LYS A 12 -10.77 -29.22 17.72
CA LYS A 12 -10.68 -28.60 16.42
C LYS A 12 -10.05 -27.18 16.51
N ARG A 13 -10.31 -26.42 17.58
CA ARG A 13 -9.67 -25.14 17.88
C ARG A 13 -8.16 -25.28 18.10
N LYS A 14 -7.73 -26.28 18.88
CA LYS A 14 -6.28 -26.55 19.09
C LYS A 14 -5.56 -27.01 17.84
N THR A 15 -6.23 -27.75 16.96
CA THR A 15 -5.66 -28.13 15.64
C THR A 15 -5.49 -26.93 14.74
N PHE A 16 -6.35 -25.90 14.84
CA PHE A 16 -6.32 -24.67 14.07
C PHE A 16 -5.09 -23.79 14.41
N ALA A 17 -4.83 -23.57 15.71
CA ALA A 17 -3.67 -22.79 16.16
C ALA A 17 -2.34 -23.47 15.76
N THR A 18 -2.27 -24.80 15.85
CA THR A 18 -1.08 -25.59 15.50
C THR A 18 -0.86 -25.66 13.98
N PHE A 19 -1.93 -25.56 13.17
CA PHE A 19 -1.85 -25.58 11.70
C PHE A 19 -1.34 -24.26 11.14
N ALA A 20 -1.78 -23.12 11.69
CA ALA A 20 -1.33 -21.79 11.28
C ALA A 20 0.18 -21.58 11.49
N VAL A 21 0.76 -22.17 12.54
CA VAL A 21 2.20 -22.06 12.86
C VAL A 21 3.08 -22.94 11.94
N ARG A 22 2.53 -23.96 11.27
CA ARG A 22 3.33 -24.97 10.54
C ARG A 22 3.51 -24.70 9.04
N PHE A 23 2.81 -23.70 8.44
CA PHE A 23 2.82 -23.45 7.00
C PHE A 23 3.18 -22.00 6.63
N GLN A 24 4.38 -21.57 7.04
CA GLN A 24 5.03 -20.43 6.42
C GLN A 24 5.82 -20.91 5.20
N LYS A 25 5.19 -20.89 4.02
CA LYS A 25 5.85 -20.63 2.73
C LYS A 25 4.84 -20.70 1.58
N LYS A 26 4.21 -19.58 1.27
CA LYS A 26 3.83 -19.26 -0.09
C LYS A 26 4.09 -17.76 -0.25
N GLU A 27 4.71 -17.40 -1.36
CA GLU A 27 4.95 -16.00 -1.72
C GLU A 27 3.65 -15.22 -1.52
N LYS A 28 3.60 -14.46 -0.44
CA LYS A 28 2.60 -13.43 -0.26
C LYS A 28 2.80 -12.52 -1.46
N MET A 29 1.79 -12.28 -2.27
CA MET A 29 1.79 -11.12 -3.15
C MET A 29 1.85 -9.90 -2.23
N SER A 30 3.07 -9.52 -1.86
CA SER A 30 3.32 -8.31 -1.14
C SER A 30 3.18 -7.18 -2.15
N LEU A 31 2.23 -6.30 -1.91
CA LEU A 31 2.02 -5.14 -2.77
C LEU A 31 3.12 -4.13 -2.52
N LYS A 32 3.66 -3.56 -3.60
CA LYS A 32 4.87 -2.76 -3.60
C LYS A 32 4.59 -1.31 -3.97
N CYS A 33 5.04 -0.38 -3.12
CA CYS A 33 5.10 1.03 -3.46
C CYS A 33 6.53 1.40 -3.88
N GLY A 34 6.69 1.98 -5.07
CA GLY A 34 7.99 2.47 -5.54
C GLY A 34 8.21 3.93 -5.17
N ILE A 35 9.30 4.25 -4.48
CA ILE A 35 9.71 5.62 -4.24
C ILE A 35 10.45 6.13 -5.48
N VAL A 36 9.93 7.19 -6.11
CA VAL A 36 10.53 7.84 -7.27
C VAL A 36 10.75 9.33 -7.02
N GLY A 37 11.60 9.95 -7.81
CA GLY A 37 11.89 11.38 -7.76
C GLY A 37 13.28 11.69 -8.33
N LEU A 38 13.59 12.96 -8.56
CA LEU A 38 14.90 13.41 -9.02
C LEU A 38 16.00 13.11 -7.98
N PRO A 39 17.28 13.16 -8.34
CA PRO A 39 18.37 13.08 -7.37
C PRO A 39 18.29 14.21 -6.31
N ASN A 40 18.74 13.93 -5.09
CA ASN A 40 18.84 14.89 -3.99
C ASN A 40 17.51 15.50 -3.47
N VAL A 41 16.38 14.81 -3.69
CA VAL A 41 15.07 15.24 -3.17
C VAL A 41 14.72 14.62 -1.80
N GLY A 42 15.58 13.72 -1.25
CA GLY A 42 15.37 13.07 0.05
C GLY A 42 14.84 11.63 -0.02
N LYS A 43 14.76 11.00 -1.21
CA LYS A 43 14.24 9.62 -1.39
C LYS A 43 14.90 8.60 -0.47
N SER A 44 16.24 8.49 -0.55
CA SER A 44 16.98 7.48 0.20
C SER A 44 16.94 7.73 1.71
N THR A 45 16.85 9.00 2.15
CA THR A 45 16.63 9.34 3.55
C THR A 45 15.27 8.81 4.02
N LEU A 46 14.19 9.10 3.29
CA LEU A 46 12.86 8.59 3.59
C LEU A 46 12.79 7.06 3.55
N PHE A 47 13.41 6.44 2.55
CA PHE A 47 13.48 4.99 2.46
C PHE A 47 14.19 4.37 3.66
N ASN A 48 15.31 4.95 4.09
CA ASN A 48 16.03 4.48 5.27
C ASN A 48 15.21 4.64 6.55
N CYS A 49 14.48 5.76 6.72
CA CYS A 49 13.59 5.97 7.86
C CYS A 49 12.45 4.94 7.90
N VAL A 50 11.84 4.67 6.74
CA VAL A 50 10.80 3.64 6.61
C VAL A 50 11.34 2.24 6.89
N SER A 51 12.54 1.91 6.36
CA SER A 51 13.13 0.58 6.47
C SER A 51 13.75 0.31 7.84
N SER A 52 14.15 1.35 8.58
CA SER A 52 14.75 1.18 9.92
C SER A 52 13.79 0.58 10.95
N GLY A 53 12.48 0.65 10.70
CA GLY A 53 11.44 0.14 11.61
C GLY A 53 11.37 0.82 12.97
N LYS A 54 12.35 1.68 13.30
CA LYS A 54 12.45 2.34 14.61
C LYS A 54 11.33 3.35 14.86
N ALA A 55 10.78 3.91 13.79
CA ALA A 55 9.69 4.89 13.91
C ALA A 55 8.35 4.28 14.37
N GLN A 56 8.20 2.95 14.38
CA GLN A 56 6.91 2.30 14.39
C GLN A 56 6.56 1.49 15.63
N SER A 57 7.49 0.96 16.40
CA SER A 57 7.14 0.27 17.65
C SER A 57 8.33 -0.12 18.51
N ALA A 58 8.12 -0.15 19.84
CA ALA A 58 9.04 -0.69 20.81
C ALA A 58 9.15 -2.24 20.78
N ASN A 59 8.25 -2.94 20.06
CA ASN A 59 8.02 -4.37 20.30
C ASN A 59 8.14 -5.31 19.08
N PHE A 60 8.49 -4.81 17.87
CA PHE A 60 8.56 -5.66 16.68
C PHE A 60 9.97 -5.70 16.05
N PRO A 61 10.72 -6.83 16.15
CA PRO A 61 12.12 -6.89 15.77
C PRO A 61 12.41 -7.26 14.32
N PHE A 62 11.43 -7.37 13.40
CA PHE A 62 11.67 -7.92 12.06
C PHE A 62 11.23 -7.01 10.92
N CYS A 63 12.16 -6.16 10.45
CA CYS A 63 12.15 -5.68 9.08
C CYS A 63 13.19 -6.47 8.29
N THR A 64 12.78 -7.17 7.23
CA THR A 64 13.73 -7.80 6.32
C THR A 64 14.21 -6.73 5.34
N ILE A 65 15.51 -6.45 5.33
CA ILE A 65 16.13 -5.49 4.40
C ILE A 65 16.81 -6.30 3.31
N GLU A 66 16.20 -6.33 2.14
CA GLU A 66 16.91 -6.64 0.90
C GLU A 66 17.43 -5.32 0.29
N PRO A 67 18.51 -5.31 -0.49
CA PRO A 67 18.97 -4.10 -1.15
C PRO A 67 17.83 -3.46 -1.96
N ASN A 68 17.47 -2.22 -1.61
CA ASN A 68 16.40 -1.42 -2.23
C ASN A 68 14.96 -1.91 -2.02
N ILE A 69 14.70 -2.93 -1.17
CA ILE A 69 13.35 -3.36 -0.79
C ILE A 69 13.25 -3.36 0.74
N GLY A 70 12.37 -2.52 1.27
CA GLY A 70 12.05 -2.46 2.70
C GLY A 70 10.65 -3.02 2.94
N SER A 71 10.53 -4.09 3.73
CA SER A 71 9.24 -4.52 4.28
C SER A 71 9.03 -3.80 5.61
N THR A 72 7.99 -2.99 5.68
CA THR A 72 7.69 -2.16 6.85
C THR A 72 6.33 -2.53 7.44
N ILE A 73 6.21 -2.35 8.75
CA ILE A 73 4.97 -2.59 9.50
C ILE A 73 3.98 -1.47 9.18
N VAL A 74 2.72 -1.81 8.97
CA VAL A 74 1.61 -0.85 8.89
C VAL A 74 1.17 -0.52 10.31
N PRO A 75 1.37 0.73 10.79
CA PRO A 75 0.96 1.15 12.12
C PRO A 75 -0.55 1.09 12.27
N ASP A 76 -1.05 0.37 13.26
CA ASP A 76 -2.48 0.23 13.54
C ASP A 76 -2.72 0.16 15.05
N LYS A 77 -3.21 1.24 15.63
CA LYS A 77 -3.50 1.35 17.08
C LYS A 77 -4.51 0.30 17.55
N ARG A 78 -5.35 -0.23 16.64
CA ARG A 78 -6.33 -1.27 16.97
C ARG A 78 -5.64 -2.58 17.37
N LEU A 79 -4.49 -2.86 16.78
CA LEU A 79 -3.70 -4.05 17.10
C LEU A 79 -3.15 -4.00 18.54
N ASP A 80 -2.73 -2.81 19.00
CA ASP A 80 -2.24 -2.60 20.36
C ASP A 80 -3.36 -2.83 21.39
N VAL A 81 -4.56 -2.30 21.12
CA VAL A 81 -5.73 -2.52 21.98
C VAL A 81 -6.12 -4.00 22.01
N LEU A 82 -6.08 -4.70 20.88
CA LEU A 82 -6.35 -6.15 20.85
C LEU A 82 -5.28 -6.95 21.61
N ASN A 83 -4.02 -6.52 21.56
CA ASN A 83 -2.93 -7.11 22.34
C ASN A 83 -3.20 -7.01 23.86
N GLU A 84 -3.63 -5.83 24.32
CA GLU A 84 -3.97 -5.60 25.73
C GLU A 84 -5.21 -6.39 26.19
N LEU A 85 -6.19 -6.60 25.31
CA LEU A 85 -7.41 -7.33 25.67
C LEU A 85 -7.25 -8.85 25.63
N CYS A 86 -6.51 -9.36 24.66
CA CYS A 86 -6.38 -10.80 24.40
C CYS A 86 -5.18 -11.43 25.11
N HIS A 87 -4.16 -10.63 25.50
CA HIS A 87 -2.88 -11.10 26.04
C HIS A 87 -2.30 -12.29 25.23
N PRO A 88 -2.12 -12.14 23.91
CA PRO A 88 -1.70 -13.24 23.06
C PRO A 88 -0.24 -13.63 23.30
N LYS A 89 0.14 -14.86 22.95
CA LYS A 89 1.53 -15.29 22.95
C LYS A 89 2.32 -14.68 21.80
N SER A 90 1.65 -14.29 20.72
CA SER A 90 2.24 -13.70 19.51
C SER A 90 1.36 -12.59 18.98
N LEU A 91 1.99 -11.49 18.56
CA LEU A 91 1.35 -10.35 17.91
C LEU A 91 1.98 -10.15 16.53
N VAL A 92 1.16 -10.15 15.47
CA VAL A 92 1.65 -10.06 14.09
C VAL A 92 0.96 -8.92 13.35
N PRO A 93 1.67 -7.82 13.06
CA PRO A 93 1.14 -6.69 12.32
C PRO A 93 1.02 -6.98 10.81
N ALA A 94 0.24 -6.15 10.12
CA ALA A 94 0.25 -6.07 8.68
C ALA A 94 1.56 -5.43 8.19
N THR A 95 1.97 -5.74 6.96
CA THR A 95 3.19 -5.19 6.36
C THR A 95 2.92 -4.71 4.93
N VAL A 96 3.68 -3.71 4.50
CA VAL A 96 3.73 -3.22 3.12
C VAL A 96 5.18 -3.20 2.65
N GLU A 97 5.43 -3.45 1.37
CA GLU A 97 6.75 -3.32 0.78
C GLU A 97 6.93 -1.95 0.14
N ILE A 98 8.04 -1.30 0.47
CA ILE A 98 8.46 -0.04 -0.14
C ILE A 98 9.81 -0.29 -0.84
N VAL A 99 9.90 0.13 -2.12
CA VAL A 99 11.07 -0.09 -2.96
C VAL A 99 11.72 1.25 -3.26
N ASP A 100 13.01 1.41 -2.92
CA ASP A 100 13.79 2.58 -3.36
C ASP A 100 14.20 2.38 -4.83
N ILE A 101 13.59 3.15 -5.69
CA ILE A 101 13.91 3.14 -7.11
C ILE A 101 14.92 4.25 -7.38
N ALA A 102 16.11 3.85 -7.83
CA ALA A 102 17.21 4.79 -8.13
C ALA A 102 16.71 5.98 -8.95
N GLY A 103 17.17 7.19 -8.61
CA GLY A 103 16.66 8.43 -9.19
C GLY A 103 16.72 8.48 -10.72
N LEU A 104 15.66 8.98 -11.32
CA LEU A 104 15.56 9.22 -12.74
C LEU A 104 16.52 10.37 -13.15
N VAL A 105 17.24 10.16 -14.25
CA VAL A 105 17.95 11.22 -14.95
C VAL A 105 17.18 11.50 -16.25
N LYS A 106 17.07 12.76 -16.63
CA LYS A 106 16.43 13.19 -17.87
C LYS A 106 16.97 12.40 -19.08
N GLY A 107 16.06 11.89 -19.92
CA GLY A 107 16.41 11.05 -21.07
C GLY A 107 16.38 9.54 -20.80
N ALA A 108 15.85 9.10 -19.67
CA ALA A 108 15.73 7.67 -19.32
C ALA A 108 14.87 6.88 -20.33
N SER A 109 13.86 7.51 -20.92
CA SER A 109 13.00 6.92 -21.96
C SER A 109 13.75 6.61 -23.26
N LYS A 110 14.87 7.31 -23.55
CA LYS A 110 15.68 7.09 -24.76
C LYS A 110 16.57 5.85 -24.73
N GLY A 111 16.50 5.06 -23.67
CA GLY A 111 16.97 3.68 -23.66
C GLY A 111 18.45 3.47 -23.37
N GLU A 112 19.15 4.44 -22.83
CA GLU A 112 20.54 4.25 -22.45
C GLU A 112 20.68 3.80 -20.97
N GLY A 113 21.06 2.53 -20.77
CA GLY A 113 21.58 1.99 -19.50
C GLY A 113 20.61 2.05 -18.31
N LEU A 114 20.90 2.92 -17.34
CA LEU A 114 20.19 3.01 -16.04
C LEU A 114 18.71 3.44 -16.17
N GLY A 115 18.33 4.17 -17.22
CA GLY A 115 16.96 4.60 -17.44
C GLY A 115 15.99 3.43 -17.70
N ASN A 116 16.38 2.44 -18.48
CA ASN A 116 15.57 1.25 -18.71
C ASN A 116 15.37 0.42 -17.43
N GLN A 117 16.40 0.34 -16.61
CA GLN A 117 16.31 -0.37 -15.33
C GLN A 117 15.35 0.35 -14.36
N PHE A 118 15.42 1.69 -14.31
CA PHE A 118 14.48 2.50 -13.54
C PHE A 118 13.02 2.24 -13.96
N LEU A 119 12.72 2.29 -15.26
CA LEU A 119 11.38 2.05 -15.78
C LEU A 119 10.90 0.60 -15.54
N ALA A 120 11.82 -0.37 -15.59
CA ALA A 120 11.52 -1.76 -15.26
C ALA A 120 11.15 -1.92 -13.78
N ASN A 121 11.91 -1.28 -12.88
CA ASN A 121 11.64 -1.32 -11.45
C ASN A 121 10.28 -0.69 -11.11
N ILE A 122 9.93 0.46 -11.72
CA ILE A 122 8.59 1.04 -11.55
C ILE A 122 7.50 0.07 -12.06
N ARG A 123 7.75 -0.64 -13.15
CA ARG A 123 6.75 -1.58 -13.71
C ARG A 123 6.39 -2.69 -12.72
N GLU A 124 7.33 -3.11 -11.88
CA GLU A 124 7.14 -4.15 -10.87
C GLU A 124 6.43 -3.66 -9.59
N THR A 125 6.19 -2.36 -9.44
CA THR A 125 5.45 -1.80 -8.30
C THR A 125 3.97 -1.66 -8.60
N ASP A 126 3.14 -1.58 -7.56
CA ASP A 126 1.68 -1.44 -7.66
C ASP A 126 1.22 0.02 -7.51
N ALA A 127 2.04 0.86 -6.86
CA ALA A 127 1.80 2.30 -6.68
C ALA A 127 3.13 3.08 -6.69
N ILE A 128 3.02 4.39 -6.87
CA ILE A 128 4.17 5.32 -6.94
C ILE A 128 4.09 6.32 -5.78
N LEU A 129 5.18 6.44 -5.02
CA LEU A 129 5.43 7.49 -4.04
C LEU A 129 6.39 8.51 -4.69
N HIS A 130 5.87 9.58 -5.23
CA HIS A 130 6.65 10.58 -5.97
C HIS A 130 7.16 11.66 -5.02
N VAL A 131 8.44 11.59 -4.65
CA VAL A 131 9.08 12.54 -3.74
C VAL A 131 9.52 13.78 -4.50
N LEU A 132 9.04 14.94 -4.04
CA LEU A 132 9.33 16.25 -4.58
C LEU A 132 10.10 17.09 -3.55
N ARG A 133 11.13 17.80 -4.00
CA ARG A 133 11.88 18.71 -3.14
C ARG A 133 11.14 20.03 -3.02
N CYS A 134 10.65 20.30 -1.81
CA CYS A 134 9.91 21.51 -1.45
C CYS A 134 10.65 22.34 -0.38
N PHE A 135 11.98 22.39 -0.43
CA PHE A 135 12.82 23.14 0.50
C PHE A 135 14.05 23.70 -0.19
N ASP A 136 14.53 24.84 0.30
CA ASP A 136 15.79 25.46 -0.12
C ASP A 136 16.92 25.05 0.83
N ASP A 137 18.02 24.52 0.29
CA ASP A 137 19.26 24.28 1.02
C ASP A 137 20.46 24.52 0.07
N PRO A 138 21.31 25.52 0.36
CA PRO A 138 22.46 25.85 -0.49
C PRO A 138 23.54 24.77 -0.51
N ASN A 139 23.55 23.85 0.48
CA ASN A 139 24.51 22.75 0.54
C ASN A 139 24.09 21.54 -0.28
N ILE A 140 22.82 21.48 -0.70
CA ILE A 140 22.26 20.36 -1.47
C ILE A 140 22.06 20.83 -2.92
N VAL A 141 22.91 20.37 -3.83
CA VAL A 141 22.83 20.72 -5.24
C VAL A 141 21.54 20.18 -5.86
N HIS A 142 20.82 21.04 -6.61
CA HIS A 142 19.69 20.64 -7.43
C HIS A 142 20.14 20.36 -8.86
N VAL A 143 19.70 19.25 -9.46
CA VAL A 143 20.13 18.81 -10.80
C VAL A 143 19.73 19.80 -11.91
N GLU A 144 18.62 20.53 -11.74
CA GLU A 144 18.13 21.55 -12.65
C GLU A 144 18.54 22.98 -12.21
N GLY A 145 19.42 23.15 -11.24
CA GLY A 145 19.98 24.42 -10.76
C GLY A 145 19.09 25.27 -9.85
N SER A 146 17.81 24.97 -9.74
CA SER A 146 16.85 25.65 -8.84
C SER A 146 15.78 24.70 -8.33
N VAL A 147 15.20 25.01 -7.18
CA VAL A 147 14.07 24.25 -6.63
C VAL A 147 12.78 24.69 -7.33
N ASP A 148 12.14 23.73 -8.00
CA ASP A 148 10.84 23.89 -8.63
C ASP A 148 10.14 22.53 -8.68
N PRO A 149 9.32 22.18 -7.67
CA PRO A 149 8.71 20.87 -7.57
C PRO A 149 7.71 20.56 -8.69
N VAL A 150 7.09 21.59 -9.30
CA VAL A 150 6.16 21.38 -10.41
C VAL A 150 6.91 20.95 -11.66
N ARG A 151 7.96 21.68 -12.04
CA ARG A 151 8.85 21.29 -13.12
C ARG A 151 9.44 19.89 -12.88
N ASP A 152 9.88 19.59 -11.67
CA ASP A 152 10.51 18.32 -11.35
C ASP A 152 9.51 17.16 -11.48
N LYS A 153 8.24 17.38 -11.10
CA LYS A 153 7.13 16.47 -11.35
C LYS A 153 6.94 16.23 -12.84
N GLU A 154 6.85 17.30 -13.62
CA GLU A 154 6.62 17.23 -15.07
C GLU A 154 7.72 16.47 -15.81
N VAL A 155 8.99 16.60 -15.38
CA VAL A 155 10.12 15.86 -15.95
C VAL A 155 9.91 14.36 -15.79
N ILE A 156 9.51 13.89 -14.61
CA ILE A 156 9.27 12.46 -14.37
C ILE A 156 8.02 11.99 -15.11
N ASP A 157 6.94 12.75 -15.05
CA ASP A 157 5.69 12.40 -15.74
C ASP A 157 5.90 12.24 -17.23
N LEU A 158 6.65 13.14 -17.85
CA LEU A 158 6.96 13.08 -19.28
C LEU A 158 7.73 11.81 -19.65
N GLU A 159 8.74 11.42 -18.88
CA GLU A 159 9.51 10.21 -19.14
C GLU A 159 8.65 8.93 -19.03
N LEU A 160 7.74 8.88 -18.04
CA LEU A 160 6.81 7.77 -17.88
C LEU A 160 5.78 7.74 -19.01
N GLN A 161 5.23 8.90 -19.40
CA GLN A 161 4.24 9.04 -20.47
C GLN A 161 4.82 8.63 -21.83
N ILE A 162 6.05 9.04 -22.17
CA ILE A 162 6.73 8.64 -23.41
C ILE A 162 6.86 7.10 -23.44
N LYS A 163 7.26 6.49 -22.34
CA LYS A 163 7.42 5.02 -22.28
C LYS A 163 6.10 4.28 -22.40
N ASP A 164 5.05 4.82 -21.80
CA ASP A 164 3.71 4.24 -21.95
C ASP A 164 3.16 4.40 -23.36
N LEU A 165 3.41 5.53 -24.02
CA LEU A 165 3.01 5.77 -25.41
C LEU A 165 3.63 4.72 -26.34
N GLU A 166 4.94 4.44 -26.22
CA GLU A 166 5.61 3.38 -26.96
C GLU A 166 4.95 2.01 -26.72
N THR A 167 4.60 1.72 -25.45
CA THR A 167 3.95 0.46 -25.07
C THR A 167 2.55 0.34 -25.69
N VAL A 168 1.76 1.40 -25.60
CA VAL A 168 0.40 1.50 -26.14
C VAL A 168 0.42 1.36 -27.66
N GLU A 169 1.29 2.07 -28.36
CA GLU A 169 1.41 2.00 -29.83
C GLU A 169 1.83 0.61 -30.31
N SER A 170 2.83 0.01 -29.66
CA SER A 170 3.26 -1.36 -29.95
C SER A 170 2.12 -2.38 -29.77
N ARG A 171 1.34 -2.23 -28.68
CA ARG A 171 0.21 -3.11 -28.39
C ARG A 171 -0.94 -2.88 -29.38
N LEU A 172 -1.23 -1.62 -29.70
CA LEU A 172 -2.27 -1.24 -30.67
C LEU A 172 -1.99 -1.81 -32.05
N ALA A 173 -0.73 -1.76 -32.53
CA ALA A 173 -0.35 -2.36 -33.80
C ALA A 173 -0.59 -3.88 -33.87
N LYS A 174 -0.41 -4.60 -32.76
CA LYS A 174 -0.69 -6.05 -32.66
C LYS A 174 -2.19 -6.34 -32.64
N VAL A 175 -2.93 -5.65 -31.77
CA VAL A 175 -4.36 -5.86 -31.55
C VAL A 175 -5.18 -5.45 -32.79
N SER A 176 -4.79 -4.39 -33.51
CA SER A 176 -5.46 -3.95 -34.75
C SER A 176 -5.47 -5.03 -35.83
N LYS A 177 -4.43 -5.86 -35.90
CA LYS A 177 -4.40 -7.00 -36.85
C LYS A 177 -5.38 -8.08 -36.44
N GLN A 178 -5.49 -8.39 -35.16
CA GLN A 178 -6.41 -9.38 -34.61
C GLN A 178 -7.88 -8.95 -34.76
N ALA A 179 -8.18 -7.69 -34.44
CA ALA A 179 -9.53 -7.13 -34.56
C ALA A 179 -10.04 -7.11 -36.01
N LYS A 180 -9.14 -6.92 -36.99
CA LYS A 180 -9.53 -6.96 -38.44
C LYS A 180 -9.88 -8.34 -38.97
N THR A 181 -9.41 -9.40 -38.35
CA THR A 181 -9.71 -10.79 -38.77
C THR A 181 -11.10 -11.26 -38.32
N GLY A 182 -11.84 -10.48 -37.58
CA GLY A 182 -13.27 -10.64 -37.32
C GLY A 182 -13.62 -11.69 -36.24
N GLY A 183 -14.33 -11.26 -35.18
CA GLY A 183 -14.96 -12.15 -34.19
C GLY A 183 -14.40 -12.08 -32.78
N ASP A 184 -13.22 -11.52 -32.55
CA ASP A 184 -12.65 -11.38 -31.19
C ASP A 184 -13.13 -10.08 -30.51
N LYS A 185 -14.17 -10.22 -29.67
CA LYS A 185 -14.74 -9.09 -28.91
C LYS A 185 -13.74 -8.50 -27.89
N THR A 186 -12.87 -9.33 -27.35
CA THR A 186 -11.84 -8.90 -26.39
C THR A 186 -10.79 -8.02 -27.07
N ALA A 187 -10.36 -8.42 -28.29
CA ALA A 187 -9.44 -7.61 -29.09
C ALA A 187 -10.06 -6.26 -29.47
N ALA A 188 -11.34 -6.20 -29.79
CA ALA A 188 -12.03 -4.96 -30.12
C ALA A 188 -12.09 -4.01 -28.89
N LYS A 189 -12.42 -4.50 -27.70
CA LYS A 189 -12.42 -3.72 -26.44
C LYS A 189 -11.01 -3.26 -26.07
N MET A 190 -10.01 -4.13 -26.17
CA MET A 190 -8.62 -3.76 -25.92
C MET A 190 -8.17 -2.63 -26.87
N MET A 191 -8.55 -2.69 -28.16
CA MET A 191 -8.24 -1.63 -29.12
C MET A 191 -8.88 -0.31 -28.72
N GLU A 192 -10.14 -0.30 -28.31
CA GLU A 192 -10.84 0.89 -27.85
C GLU A 192 -10.14 1.51 -26.62
N LEU A 193 -9.79 0.69 -25.62
CA LEU A 193 -9.07 1.13 -24.42
C LEU A 193 -7.69 1.73 -24.79
N LEU A 194 -6.94 1.07 -25.66
CA LEU A 194 -5.63 1.55 -26.09
C LEU A 194 -5.71 2.88 -26.85
N LEU A 195 -6.76 3.13 -27.63
CA LEU A 195 -6.99 4.41 -28.29
C LEU A 195 -7.27 5.52 -27.29
N ARG A 196 -8.07 5.25 -26.24
CA ARG A 196 -8.32 6.23 -25.15
C ARG A 196 -7.04 6.58 -24.40
N TYR A 197 -6.19 5.58 -24.12
CA TYR A 197 -4.89 5.81 -23.48
C TYR A 197 -3.93 6.59 -24.37
N LYS A 198 -3.90 6.27 -25.68
CA LYS A 198 -3.08 7.00 -26.64
C LYS A 198 -3.46 8.47 -26.70
N ASP A 199 -4.74 8.79 -26.80
CA ASP A 199 -5.26 10.15 -26.82
C ASP A 199 -4.88 10.94 -25.54
N ALA A 200 -5.00 10.31 -24.36
CA ALA A 200 -4.58 10.92 -23.11
C ALA A 200 -3.08 11.22 -23.10
N LEU A 201 -2.24 10.25 -23.47
CA LEU A 201 -0.78 10.40 -23.47
C LEU A 201 -0.30 11.45 -24.49
N GLU A 202 -0.87 11.48 -25.70
CA GLU A 202 -0.58 12.50 -26.71
C GLU A 202 -1.03 13.90 -26.28
N SER A 203 -2.03 13.99 -25.40
CA SER A 203 -2.48 15.24 -24.78
C SER A 203 -1.66 15.62 -23.53
N GLY A 204 -0.55 14.92 -23.22
CA GLY A 204 0.29 15.16 -22.05
C GLY A 204 -0.35 14.74 -20.73
N LYS A 205 -1.35 13.85 -20.76
CA LYS A 205 -2.01 13.32 -19.57
C LYS A 205 -1.58 11.89 -19.27
N SER A 206 -1.54 11.53 -18.00
CA SER A 206 -1.28 10.17 -17.53
C SER A 206 -2.45 9.23 -17.85
N CYS A 207 -2.19 7.93 -18.03
CA CYS A 207 -3.24 6.92 -18.28
C CYS A 207 -4.27 6.86 -17.15
N ARG A 208 -3.88 7.11 -15.88
CA ARG A 208 -4.79 7.19 -14.73
C ARG A 208 -5.88 8.26 -14.84
N SER A 209 -5.72 9.26 -15.72
CA SER A 209 -6.74 10.27 -15.99
C SER A 209 -7.94 9.71 -16.78
N VAL A 210 -7.78 8.55 -17.44
CA VAL A 210 -8.83 7.88 -18.19
C VAL A 210 -9.69 7.09 -17.23
N LYS A 211 -10.87 7.61 -16.90
CA LYS A 211 -11.80 6.91 -15.99
C LYS A 211 -12.33 5.63 -16.62
N LEU A 212 -12.16 4.52 -15.90
CA LEU A 212 -12.65 3.19 -16.26
C LEU A 212 -13.78 2.80 -15.30
N GLU A 213 -15.00 2.70 -15.82
CA GLU A 213 -16.19 2.33 -15.03
C GLU A 213 -16.55 0.83 -15.18
N ASN A 214 -16.14 0.25 -16.30
CA ASN A 214 -16.46 -1.14 -16.64
C ASN A 214 -15.41 -2.07 -16.01
N PRO A 215 -15.81 -3.11 -15.22
CA PRO A 215 -14.89 -4.09 -14.67
C PRO A 215 -14.02 -4.82 -15.71
N GLU A 216 -14.54 -5.01 -16.94
CA GLU A 216 -13.76 -5.62 -18.02
C GLU A 216 -12.62 -4.71 -18.48
N ASP A 217 -12.87 -3.38 -18.62
CA ASP A 217 -11.83 -2.41 -18.99
C ASP A 217 -10.76 -2.30 -17.90
N ILE A 218 -11.17 -2.35 -16.63
CA ILE A 218 -10.24 -2.39 -15.49
C ILE A 218 -9.37 -3.65 -15.53
N ALA A 219 -9.94 -4.80 -15.89
CA ALA A 219 -9.17 -6.03 -16.03
C ALA A 219 -8.17 -5.95 -17.18
N LEU A 220 -8.60 -5.42 -18.34
CA LEU A 220 -7.76 -5.23 -19.53
C LEU A 220 -6.62 -4.22 -19.28
N SER A 221 -6.91 -3.12 -18.54
CA SER A 221 -5.89 -2.13 -18.17
C SER A 221 -4.73 -2.78 -17.40
N LYS A 222 -5.04 -3.61 -16.43
CA LYS A 222 -4.03 -4.30 -15.60
C LYS A 222 -3.08 -5.18 -16.41
N GLU A 223 -3.52 -5.74 -17.54
CA GLU A 223 -2.69 -6.56 -18.45
C GLU A 223 -1.65 -5.73 -19.23
N LEU A 224 -1.81 -4.41 -19.27
CA LEU A 224 -0.92 -3.52 -20.03
C LEU A 224 0.32 -3.13 -19.23
N PHE A 225 0.28 -3.20 -17.90
CA PHE A 225 1.36 -2.82 -16.98
C PHE A 225 1.91 -1.41 -17.26
N LEU A 226 0.99 -0.47 -17.53
CA LEU A 226 1.36 0.92 -17.80
C LEU A 226 1.87 1.61 -16.54
N LEU A 227 2.88 2.45 -16.71
CA LEU A 227 3.55 3.15 -15.61
C LEU A 227 2.67 4.29 -15.08
N THR A 228 2.04 5.02 -15.97
CA THR A 228 1.21 6.19 -15.65
C THR A 228 -0.23 5.83 -15.30
N ASP A 229 -0.61 4.54 -15.38
CA ASP A 229 -1.92 4.03 -14.92
C ASP A 229 -1.91 3.69 -13.42
N LYS A 230 -0.71 3.58 -12.82
CA LYS A 230 -0.54 3.30 -11.40
C LYS A 230 -1.04 4.45 -10.53
N PRO A 231 -1.67 4.17 -9.38
CA PRO A 231 -2.00 5.19 -8.39
C PRO A 231 -0.72 5.88 -7.89
N ILE A 232 -0.83 7.17 -7.56
CA ILE A 232 0.31 8.01 -7.18
C ILE A 232 0.00 8.81 -5.91
N LEU A 233 1.01 8.92 -5.03
CA LEU A 233 1.05 9.82 -3.89
C LEU A 233 2.20 10.80 -4.10
N TYR A 234 1.92 12.10 -4.08
CA TYR A 234 2.96 13.13 -4.11
C TYR A 234 3.46 13.38 -2.70
N VAL A 235 4.75 13.15 -2.48
CA VAL A 235 5.41 13.32 -1.17
C VAL A 235 6.25 14.60 -1.23
N CYS A 236 5.71 15.69 -0.70
CA CYS A 236 6.38 16.98 -0.64
C CYS A 236 7.36 17.00 0.54
N ASN A 237 8.65 16.82 0.26
CA ASN A 237 9.70 16.90 1.27
C ASN A 237 10.06 18.36 1.53
N VAL A 238 9.77 18.83 2.74
CA VAL A 238 9.95 20.21 3.19
C VAL A 238 11.06 20.34 4.24
N ASP A 239 11.46 21.57 4.56
CA ASP A 239 12.27 21.87 5.73
C ASP A 239 11.50 21.65 7.05
N GLU A 240 12.20 21.68 8.18
CA GLU A 240 11.64 21.40 9.52
C GLU A 240 10.53 22.41 9.89
N ALA A 241 10.71 23.68 9.56
CA ALA A 241 9.76 24.74 9.88
C ALA A 241 8.44 24.60 9.12
N SER A 242 8.48 23.97 7.94
CA SER A 242 7.32 23.79 7.07
C SER A 242 6.62 22.42 7.24
N ALA A 243 7.09 21.57 8.15
CA ALA A 243 6.61 20.19 8.29
C ALA A 243 5.12 20.08 8.66
N LYS A 244 4.58 21.06 9.39
CA LYS A 244 3.18 21.08 9.83
C LYS A 244 2.23 21.64 8.79
N GLU A 245 2.54 22.79 8.22
CA GLU A 245 1.60 23.55 7.38
C GLU A 245 1.96 23.52 5.89
N GLY A 246 3.19 23.14 5.57
CA GLY A 246 3.74 23.25 4.22
C GLY A 246 4.31 24.65 3.96
N ASN A 247 4.56 24.95 2.68
CA ASN A 247 5.11 26.22 2.22
C ASN A 247 4.68 26.53 0.77
N LYS A 248 5.17 27.63 0.21
CA LYS A 248 4.88 28.06 -1.16
C LYS A 248 5.09 26.98 -2.23
N TYR A 249 6.06 26.09 -2.04
CA TYR A 249 6.33 25.00 -2.97
C TYR A 249 5.24 23.92 -2.91
N VAL A 250 4.78 23.59 -1.70
CA VAL A 250 3.67 22.66 -1.48
C VAL A 250 2.38 23.23 -2.11
N ASP A 251 2.13 24.52 -1.95
CA ASP A 251 0.95 25.18 -2.54
C ASP A 251 1.00 25.18 -4.07
N ALA A 252 2.19 25.36 -4.66
CA ALA A 252 2.38 25.22 -6.10
C ALA A 252 2.10 23.80 -6.60
N VAL A 253 2.52 22.76 -5.84
CA VAL A 253 2.20 21.36 -6.15
C VAL A 253 0.70 21.11 -6.03
N ARG A 254 0.05 21.58 -4.94
CA ARG A 254 -1.42 21.45 -4.77
C ARG A 254 -2.20 22.02 -5.94
N GLU A 255 -1.81 23.20 -6.42
CA GLU A 255 -2.47 23.81 -7.57
C GLU A 255 -2.20 23.03 -8.87
N ALA A 256 -0.97 22.53 -9.06
CA ALA A 256 -0.60 21.78 -10.27
C ALA A 256 -1.32 20.44 -10.39
N VAL A 257 -1.67 19.80 -9.27
CA VAL A 257 -2.30 18.45 -9.26
C VAL A 257 -3.79 18.48 -8.86
N LYS A 258 -4.41 19.64 -8.74
CA LYS A 258 -5.80 19.78 -8.26
C LYS A 258 -6.83 19.01 -9.09
N ASP A 259 -6.54 18.79 -10.37
CA ASP A 259 -7.40 18.06 -11.29
C ASP A 259 -6.99 16.58 -11.42
N GLU A 260 -5.94 16.15 -10.69
CA GLU A 260 -5.53 14.76 -10.58
C GLU A 260 -6.21 14.09 -9.38
N ASP A 261 -6.58 12.82 -9.52
CA ASP A 261 -7.04 11.99 -8.39
C ASP A 261 -5.81 11.47 -7.62
N ALA A 262 -5.12 12.39 -6.93
CA ALA A 262 -3.87 12.11 -6.23
C ALA A 262 -3.81 12.80 -4.87
N GLU A 263 -3.34 12.07 -3.87
CA GLU A 263 -3.10 12.60 -2.53
C GLU A 263 -1.74 13.31 -2.47
N ILE A 264 -1.64 14.33 -1.58
CA ILE A 264 -0.38 15.04 -1.28
C ILE A 264 -0.07 14.85 0.20
N LEU A 265 1.12 14.32 0.48
CA LEU A 265 1.67 14.21 1.81
C LEU A 265 2.81 15.20 2.02
N VAL A 266 2.74 16.02 3.07
CA VAL A 266 3.84 16.90 3.49
C VAL A 266 4.66 16.17 4.56
N ILE A 267 5.96 16.07 4.35
CA ILE A 267 6.91 15.39 5.25
C ILE A 267 8.24 16.14 5.28
N SER A 268 8.94 16.12 6.40
CA SER A 268 10.34 16.52 6.48
C SER A 268 11.23 15.31 6.68
N ALA A 269 11.97 14.93 5.65
CA ALA A 269 12.90 13.81 5.73
C ALA A 269 13.99 14.01 6.79
N LYS A 270 14.30 15.28 7.13
CA LYS A 270 15.24 15.63 8.20
C LYS A 270 14.66 15.27 9.57
N ILE A 271 13.44 15.71 9.86
CA ILE A 271 12.73 15.36 11.11
C ILE A 271 12.62 13.82 11.25
N GLU A 272 12.26 13.12 10.17
CA GLU A 272 12.14 11.66 10.22
C GLU A 272 13.48 10.96 10.49
N SER A 273 14.58 11.52 9.98
CA SER A 273 15.93 11.05 10.28
C SER A 273 16.28 11.24 11.76
N ASP A 274 15.96 12.40 12.31
CA ASP A 274 16.22 12.71 13.71
C ASP A 274 15.37 11.81 14.65
N ILE A 275 14.08 11.59 14.33
CA ILE A 275 13.22 10.63 15.04
C ILE A 275 13.79 9.20 14.99
N ALA A 276 14.37 8.79 13.86
CA ALA A 276 14.95 7.45 13.72
C ALA A 276 16.22 7.25 14.57
N GLU A 277 16.89 8.31 14.99
CA GLU A 277 18.05 8.26 15.88
C GLU A 277 17.66 8.12 17.37
N LEU A 278 16.43 8.53 17.76
CA LEU A 278 15.94 8.43 19.14
C LEU A 278 15.71 6.96 19.53
N GLU A 279 16.09 6.60 20.75
CA GLU A 279 16.08 5.22 21.20
C GLU A 279 14.72 4.79 21.73
N THR A 280 14.06 5.63 22.52
CA THR A 280 12.81 5.29 23.22
C THR A 280 11.56 5.84 22.50
N TYR A 281 10.43 5.24 22.77
CA TYR A 281 9.14 5.72 22.29
C TYR A 281 8.78 7.07 22.90
N GLU A 282 9.07 7.24 24.20
CA GLU A 282 8.81 8.45 24.97
C GLU A 282 9.59 9.64 24.40
N GLU A 283 10.88 9.46 24.07
CA GLU A 283 11.69 10.51 23.42
C GLU A 283 11.09 10.95 22.09
N ARG A 284 10.62 10.00 21.28
CA ARG A 284 9.98 10.30 20.00
C ARG A 284 8.69 11.07 20.17
N GLN A 285 7.85 10.71 21.16
CA GLN A 285 6.61 11.42 21.43
C GLN A 285 6.90 12.85 21.91
N MET A 286 7.84 13.05 22.82
CA MET A 286 8.25 14.38 23.29
C MET A 286 8.76 15.24 22.14
N PHE A 287 9.56 14.67 21.23
CA PHE A 287 10.09 15.38 20.07
C PHE A 287 8.98 15.79 19.08
N LEU A 288 8.02 14.91 18.82
CA LEU A 288 6.85 15.23 18.00
C LEU A 288 5.98 16.32 18.64
N GLU A 289 5.74 16.25 19.96
CA GLU A 289 4.98 17.25 20.69
C GLU A 289 5.66 18.63 20.64
N GLU A 290 7.00 18.69 20.77
CA GLU A 290 7.77 19.94 20.65
C GLU A 290 7.61 20.59 19.28
N LEU A 291 7.54 19.76 18.21
CA LEU A 291 7.30 20.20 16.83
C LEU A 291 5.83 20.48 16.54
N GLY A 292 4.91 20.18 17.47
CA GLY A 292 3.47 20.29 17.29
C GLY A 292 2.90 19.31 16.24
N LEU A 293 3.53 18.14 16.09
CA LEU A 293 3.12 17.06 15.21
C LEU A 293 2.42 15.96 16.03
N GLU A 294 1.29 15.46 15.55
CA GLU A 294 0.54 14.38 16.21
C GLU A 294 1.18 13.00 16.02
N GLU A 295 1.81 12.79 14.88
CA GLU A 295 2.52 11.55 14.53
C GLU A 295 3.62 11.82 13.49
N SER A 296 4.55 10.87 13.34
CA SER A 296 5.64 11.02 12.39
C SER A 296 5.14 10.99 10.94
N GLY A 297 5.84 11.69 10.05
CA GLY A 297 5.53 11.68 8.64
C GLY A 297 5.71 10.31 8.00
N VAL A 298 6.64 9.49 8.51
CA VAL A 298 6.82 8.09 8.07
C VAL A 298 5.59 7.24 8.39
N VAL A 299 4.98 7.40 9.56
CA VAL A 299 3.73 6.70 9.91
C VAL A 299 2.62 7.08 8.92
N ARG A 300 2.44 8.39 8.68
CA ARG A 300 1.47 8.89 7.68
C ARG A 300 1.77 8.38 6.27
N LEU A 301 3.04 8.34 5.87
CA LEU A 301 3.46 7.83 4.56
C LEU A 301 3.07 6.37 4.37
N ILE A 302 3.28 5.52 5.38
CA ILE A 302 2.92 4.11 5.32
C ILE A 302 1.41 3.91 5.27
N GLN A 303 0.65 4.67 6.05
CA GLN A 303 -0.81 4.63 6.05
C GLN A 303 -1.37 5.10 4.70
N SER A 304 -0.86 6.22 4.15
CA SER A 304 -1.25 6.70 2.82
C SER A 304 -0.87 5.71 1.72
N ALA A 305 0.32 5.09 1.78
CA ALA A 305 0.72 4.04 0.83
C ALA A 305 -0.21 2.83 0.89
N TYR A 306 -0.62 2.42 2.10
CA TYR A 306 -1.56 1.32 2.30
C TYR A 306 -2.96 1.64 1.73
N ALA A 307 -3.44 2.86 1.97
CA ALA A 307 -4.71 3.35 1.43
C ALA A 307 -4.66 3.48 -0.10
N LEU A 308 -3.55 3.98 -0.65
CA LEU A 308 -3.32 4.15 -2.10
C LEU A 308 -3.40 2.83 -2.85
N LEU A 309 -2.93 1.73 -2.23
CA LEU A 309 -3.04 0.37 -2.76
C LEU A 309 -4.45 -0.23 -2.62
N ASN A 310 -5.42 0.56 -2.16
CA ASN A 310 -6.79 0.13 -1.89
C ASN A 310 -6.87 -1.08 -0.93
N LEU A 311 -6.00 -1.06 0.10
CA LEU A 311 -5.91 -2.10 1.11
C LEU A 311 -6.77 -1.76 2.33
N GLN A 312 -7.11 -2.79 3.08
CA GLN A 312 -7.73 -2.73 4.40
C GLN A 312 -7.30 -3.93 5.24
N THR A 313 -7.54 -3.82 6.54
CA THR A 313 -7.11 -4.82 7.53
C THR A 313 -8.32 -5.49 8.17
N PHE A 314 -8.29 -6.82 8.26
CA PHE A 314 -9.11 -7.55 9.22
C PHE A 314 -8.21 -8.26 10.24
N PHE A 315 -8.78 -8.63 11.38
CA PHE A 315 -8.03 -9.26 12.46
C PHE A 315 -8.49 -10.69 12.70
N THR A 316 -7.54 -11.52 13.15
CA THR A 316 -7.84 -12.73 13.90
C THR A 316 -7.35 -12.52 15.32
N ALA A 317 -8.19 -12.75 16.34
CA ALA A 317 -7.88 -12.48 17.72
C ALA A 317 -8.10 -13.72 18.58
N GLY A 318 -7.06 -14.14 19.31
CA GLY A 318 -7.09 -15.29 20.21
C GLY A 318 -5.93 -15.28 21.20
N ALA A 319 -5.97 -16.18 22.17
CA ALA A 319 -4.94 -16.30 23.20
C ALA A 319 -3.57 -16.76 22.68
N ASP A 320 -3.52 -17.45 21.54
CA ASP A 320 -2.26 -17.89 20.95
C ASP A 320 -1.68 -16.82 20.02
N GLU A 321 -2.50 -16.15 19.21
CA GLU A 321 -2.06 -15.11 18.29
C GLU A 321 -3.16 -14.06 18.10
N VAL A 322 -2.74 -12.79 18.04
CA VAL A 322 -3.49 -11.69 17.44
C VAL A 322 -2.75 -11.27 16.19
N ARG A 323 -3.46 -11.23 15.06
CA ARG A 323 -2.83 -10.92 13.78
C ARG A 323 -3.69 -10.01 12.91
N ALA A 324 -3.03 -9.04 12.30
CA ALA A 324 -3.58 -8.17 11.26
C ALA A 324 -3.33 -8.80 9.88
N TRP A 325 -4.40 -8.93 9.09
CA TRP A 325 -4.38 -9.51 7.75
C TRP A 325 -4.72 -8.46 6.72
N THR A 326 -3.93 -8.36 5.68
CA THR A 326 -4.13 -7.41 4.57
C THR A 326 -5.00 -8.02 3.48
N ILE A 327 -6.04 -7.29 3.06
CA ILE A 327 -6.92 -7.60 1.93
C ILE A 327 -7.19 -6.34 1.12
N HIS A 328 -7.72 -6.48 -0.09
CA HIS A 328 -8.24 -5.33 -0.83
C HIS A 328 -9.63 -4.92 -0.33
N LYS A 329 -9.92 -3.63 -0.35
CA LYS A 329 -11.28 -3.13 -0.11
C LYS A 329 -12.25 -3.76 -1.11
N GLY A 330 -13.36 -4.28 -0.58
CA GLY A 330 -14.35 -4.99 -1.39
C GLY A 330 -14.15 -6.51 -1.52
N ASP A 331 -13.06 -7.07 -0.97
CA ASP A 331 -12.86 -8.51 -0.93
C ASP A 331 -13.95 -9.19 -0.07
N LYS A 332 -14.46 -10.32 -0.58
CA LYS A 332 -15.45 -11.14 0.12
C LYS A 332 -14.77 -12.12 1.08
N ALA A 333 -15.56 -12.61 2.06
CA ALA A 333 -15.08 -13.50 3.11
C ALA A 333 -14.27 -14.73 2.62
N PRO A 334 -14.63 -15.43 1.53
CA PRO A 334 -13.79 -16.53 1.02
C PRO A 334 -12.38 -16.06 0.61
N LYS A 335 -12.29 -14.89 -0.04
CA LYS A 335 -11.02 -14.33 -0.48
C LYS A 335 -10.16 -13.90 0.72
N ALA A 336 -10.77 -13.28 1.73
CA ALA A 336 -10.11 -12.97 3.00
C ALA A 336 -9.60 -14.24 3.71
N ALA A 337 -10.39 -15.31 3.74
CA ALA A 337 -9.94 -16.61 4.24
C ALA A 337 -8.72 -17.14 3.46
N GLY A 338 -8.69 -16.91 2.14
CA GLY A 338 -7.60 -17.30 1.23
C GLY A 338 -6.26 -16.63 1.56
N VAL A 339 -6.27 -15.43 2.13
CA VAL A 339 -5.06 -14.74 2.57
C VAL A 339 -4.39 -15.49 3.74
N ILE A 340 -5.17 -16.16 4.57
CA ILE A 340 -4.65 -17.01 5.65
C ILE A 340 -4.08 -18.30 5.06
N HIS A 341 -4.88 -19.00 4.25
CA HIS A 341 -4.47 -20.22 3.55
C HIS A 341 -5.41 -20.51 2.36
N THR A 342 -4.84 -21.01 1.25
CA THR A 342 -5.62 -21.33 0.04
C THR A 342 -6.72 -22.38 0.27
N ASP A 343 -6.53 -23.29 1.23
CA ASP A 343 -7.53 -24.29 1.57
C ASP A 343 -8.73 -23.67 2.31
N PHE A 344 -8.52 -22.56 3.03
CA PHE A 344 -9.62 -21.83 3.67
C PHE A 344 -10.54 -21.19 2.64
N GLU A 345 -9.97 -20.67 1.54
CA GLU A 345 -10.76 -20.14 0.42
C GLU A 345 -11.57 -21.26 -0.26
N LYS A 346 -10.89 -22.37 -0.62
CA LYS A 346 -11.51 -23.49 -1.32
C LYS A 346 -12.59 -24.19 -0.51
N GLY A 347 -12.29 -24.43 0.77
CA GLY A 347 -13.18 -25.13 1.69
C GLY A 347 -14.10 -24.20 2.51
N PHE A 348 -14.21 -22.91 2.16
CA PHE A 348 -14.96 -21.92 2.93
C PHE A 348 -16.42 -22.33 3.12
N ILE A 349 -16.85 -22.37 4.39
CA ILE A 349 -18.23 -22.64 4.79
C ILE A 349 -18.92 -21.33 5.19
N ARG A 350 -18.36 -20.65 6.20
CA ARG A 350 -18.88 -19.41 6.78
C ARG A 350 -17.79 -18.72 7.60
N ALA A 351 -18.01 -17.44 7.92
CA ALA A 351 -17.19 -16.69 8.85
C ALA A 351 -18.01 -16.25 10.06
N GLU A 352 -17.46 -16.32 11.25
CA GLU A 352 -17.95 -15.62 12.43
C GLU A 352 -17.26 -14.26 12.45
N VAL A 353 -18.03 -13.18 12.55
CA VAL A 353 -17.54 -11.80 12.44
C VAL A 353 -17.98 -11.00 13.65
N ILE A 354 -17.06 -10.30 14.29
CA ILE A 354 -17.32 -9.32 15.33
C ILE A 354 -16.75 -7.98 14.88
N LYS A 355 -17.53 -6.91 15.02
CA LYS A 355 -17.00 -5.56 14.75
C LYS A 355 -16.02 -5.17 15.83
N TYR A 356 -14.93 -4.49 15.43
CA TYR A 356 -13.88 -4.04 16.33
C TYR A 356 -14.45 -3.27 17.54
N ASP A 357 -15.34 -2.30 17.31
CA ASP A 357 -15.93 -1.49 18.37
C ASP A 357 -16.78 -2.30 19.37
N ASP A 358 -17.52 -3.31 18.89
CA ASP A 358 -18.26 -4.23 19.73
C ASP A 358 -17.30 -5.09 20.59
N PHE A 359 -16.17 -5.53 20.00
CA PHE A 359 -15.19 -6.36 20.70
C PHE A 359 -14.49 -5.59 21.81
N ILE A 360 -14.02 -4.36 21.55
CA ILE A 360 -13.35 -3.55 22.59
C ILE A 360 -14.31 -3.14 23.71
N THR A 361 -15.59 -2.95 23.39
CA THR A 361 -16.61 -2.60 24.39
C THR A 361 -16.91 -3.81 25.30
N LEU A 362 -17.08 -5.00 24.72
CA LEU A 362 -17.48 -6.22 25.43
C LEU A 362 -16.28 -7.06 25.90
N LYS A 363 -15.07 -6.75 25.45
CA LYS A 363 -13.77 -7.27 25.88
C LYS A 363 -13.54 -8.79 25.68
N SER A 364 -14.46 -9.51 25.07
CA SER A 364 -14.26 -10.93 24.76
C SER A 364 -15.25 -11.45 23.71
N GLU A 365 -14.84 -12.44 22.94
CA GLU A 365 -15.71 -13.16 21.98
C GLU A 365 -16.96 -13.75 22.67
N ALA A 366 -16.79 -14.33 23.88
CA ALA A 366 -17.91 -14.90 24.62
C ALA A 366 -18.97 -13.86 25.00
N ALA A 367 -18.54 -12.67 25.44
CA ALA A 367 -19.44 -11.56 25.75
C ALA A 367 -20.11 -11.02 24.48
N CYS A 368 -19.38 -10.88 23.36
CA CYS A 368 -19.95 -10.49 22.07
C CYS A 368 -21.03 -11.50 21.61
N ARG A 369 -20.77 -12.78 21.75
CA ARG A 369 -21.72 -13.86 21.44
C ARG A 369 -22.98 -13.78 22.32
N ALA A 370 -22.81 -13.59 23.62
CA ALA A 370 -23.92 -13.44 24.57
C ALA A 370 -24.77 -12.18 24.30
N ALA A 371 -24.14 -11.09 23.86
CA ALA A 371 -24.79 -9.84 23.49
C ALA A 371 -25.39 -9.85 22.06
N GLY A 372 -25.28 -10.95 21.31
CA GLY A 372 -25.76 -11.05 19.92
C GLY A 372 -24.97 -10.22 18.91
N LYS A 373 -23.70 -9.87 19.24
CA LYS A 373 -22.78 -9.06 18.42
C LYS A 373 -21.83 -9.89 17.56
N LEU A 374 -21.95 -11.21 17.60
CA LEU A 374 -21.23 -12.13 16.73
C LEU A 374 -22.14 -12.50 15.56
N GLY A 375 -21.83 -11.96 14.39
CA GLY A 375 -22.49 -12.28 13.13
C GLY A 375 -21.98 -13.62 12.56
N VAL A 376 -22.83 -14.30 11.79
CA VAL A 376 -22.46 -15.49 11.02
C VAL A 376 -22.69 -15.18 9.56
N GLU A 377 -21.60 -15.06 8.80
CA GLU A 377 -21.60 -14.51 7.47
C GLU A 377 -21.24 -15.56 6.41
N GLY A 378 -21.91 -15.47 5.25
CA GLY A 378 -21.72 -16.37 4.12
C GLY A 378 -20.67 -15.88 3.12
N LYS A 379 -20.65 -16.54 1.95
CA LYS A 379 -19.67 -16.29 0.87
C LYS A 379 -19.75 -14.89 0.27
N ASP A 380 -20.89 -14.22 0.36
CA ASP A 380 -21.12 -12.92 -0.25
C ASP A 380 -20.82 -11.74 0.69
N TYR A 381 -20.45 -12.02 1.92
CA TYR A 381 -20.09 -11.00 2.89
C TYR A 381 -18.85 -10.24 2.42
N VAL A 382 -18.97 -8.93 2.25
CA VAL A 382 -17.86 -8.02 1.96
C VAL A 382 -17.22 -7.63 3.28
N VAL A 383 -15.97 -8.05 3.48
CA VAL A 383 -15.21 -7.79 4.71
C VAL A 383 -15.03 -6.28 4.89
N GLN A 384 -15.25 -5.81 6.12
CA GLN A 384 -15.06 -4.41 6.46
C GLN A 384 -13.72 -4.23 7.19
N ASP A 385 -13.16 -3.01 7.07
CA ASP A 385 -11.93 -2.67 7.78
C ASP A 385 -12.14 -2.77 9.30
N GLY A 386 -11.24 -3.47 9.98
CA GLY A 386 -11.31 -3.74 11.41
C GLY A 386 -12.17 -4.93 11.83
N ASP A 387 -12.79 -5.66 10.92
CA ASP A 387 -13.53 -6.88 11.27
C ASP A 387 -12.63 -7.88 12.01
N ILE A 388 -13.10 -8.44 13.13
CA ILE A 388 -12.45 -9.55 13.82
C ILE A 388 -13.15 -10.83 13.36
N MET A 389 -12.39 -11.72 12.70
CA MET A 389 -12.97 -12.83 11.95
C MET A 389 -12.44 -14.18 12.39
N HIS A 390 -13.34 -15.16 12.42
CA HIS A 390 -13.03 -16.57 12.57
C HIS A 390 -13.65 -17.37 11.42
N PHE A 391 -12.82 -18.07 10.61
CA PHE A 391 -13.28 -18.79 9.43
C PHE A 391 -13.53 -20.27 9.74
N LEU A 392 -14.67 -20.77 9.28
CA LEU A 392 -15.01 -22.19 9.30
C LEU A 392 -14.90 -22.71 7.87
N PHE A 393 -14.12 -23.75 7.70
CA PHE A 393 -13.86 -24.39 6.41
C PHE A 393 -13.81 -25.92 6.55
N ASN A 394 -13.96 -26.59 5.43
CA ASN A 394 -13.83 -28.05 5.32
C ASN A 394 -12.98 -28.37 4.08
N VAL A 395 -11.92 -29.16 4.27
CA VAL A 395 -11.00 -29.61 3.21
C VAL A 395 -11.08 -31.12 3.09
#